data_0033675df32f26ee7bac2a7cfb50b2b4
#
_entry.id   0033675df32f26ee7bac2a7cfb50b2b4
#
_cell.length_a   1.000
_cell.length_b   1.000
_cell.length_c   1.000
_cell.angle_alpha   90.00
_cell.angle_beta   90.00
_cell.angle_gamma   90.00
#
_symmetry.space_group_name_H-M   'P 1'
#
loop_
_entity.id
_entity.type
_entity.pdbx_description
1 polymer ?
#
loop_
_entity_poly.entity_id
_entity_poly.type
_entity_poly.pdbx_seq_one_letter_code
_entity_poly.pdbx_strand_id
1 'polypeptide(L)'
;LNEDFEICAELKYDGTSISLTYENGKLIRAVTRGDGEKGDDVTDNVKTIRTIPLVLHGDYPQLFEIRGEILMPWEVFEELNREKEAREEPLFANPRNAASGTLKLQNSAIVASRKLDAYLYYLLGEELPCDGHYENLQKAAQWGFKISDHMKKCHSLQEVFDYIHYWDTERKNLPVATDGIVLKVNSLKQQKNLGFTAKSPRWAIAYKFQAERALTRLNKVTYQVGRTGAVTPVANLDPVQLSGTIVKRASLHNADIIEGLDLHVGDMVYVEKGG
;
A
#
# COMPACT_ATOMS: atom_id res chain seq x y z
N LEU A 1 17.92 -16.12 -15.91
CA LEU A 1 17.38 -16.42 -17.24
C LEU A 1 18.51 -16.30 -18.27
N ASN A 2 18.66 -17.28 -19.15
CA ASN A 2 19.60 -17.21 -20.30
C ASN A 2 18.83 -16.85 -21.60
N GLU A 3 17.81 -16.05 -21.47
CA GLU A 3 16.91 -15.62 -22.55
C GLU A 3 16.49 -14.18 -22.33
N ASP A 4 16.04 -13.52 -23.37
CA ASP A 4 15.51 -12.16 -23.28
C ASP A 4 14.27 -12.10 -22.37
N PHE A 5 14.17 -11.06 -21.58
CA PHE A 5 13.04 -10.85 -20.68
C PHE A 5 12.70 -9.37 -20.54
N GLU A 6 11.45 -9.11 -20.24
CA GLU A 6 10.93 -7.78 -19.94
C GLU A 6 10.63 -7.67 -18.43
N ILE A 7 10.83 -6.49 -17.89
CA ILE A 7 10.46 -6.14 -16.52
C ILE A 7 9.24 -5.25 -16.55
N CYS A 8 8.16 -5.65 -15.85
CA CYS A 8 7.05 -4.78 -15.57
C CYS A 8 7.35 -3.99 -14.29
N ALA A 9 7.46 -2.67 -14.41
CA ALA A 9 7.66 -1.76 -13.29
C ALA A 9 6.32 -1.16 -12.87
N GLU A 10 6.03 -1.20 -11.57
CA GLU A 10 4.75 -0.80 -10.99
C GLU A 10 4.97 0.04 -9.74
N LEU A 11 4.04 0.94 -9.45
CA LEU A 11 4.01 1.63 -8.16
C LEU A 11 3.63 0.66 -7.05
N LYS A 12 4.32 0.76 -5.93
CA LYS A 12 3.98 0.02 -4.71
C LYS A 12 3.03 0.86 -3.87
N TYR A 13 1.75 0.58 -3.99
CA TYR A 13 0.71 1.28 -3.24
C TYR A 13 0.76 0.92 -1.75
N ASP A 14 0.59 1.93 -0.91
CA ASP A 14 0.61 1.81 0.55
C ASP A 14 -0.82 1.85 1.12
N GLY A 15 -1.44 0.69 1.16
CA GLY A 15 -2.81 0.50 1.64
C GLY A 15 -2.98 -0.82 2.36
N THR A 16 -4.11 -1.46 2.16
CA THR A 16 -4.40 -2.79 2.66
C THR A 16 -4.65 -3.78 1.51
N SER A 17 -3.92 -4.88 1.53
CA SER A 17 -3.99 -5.89 0.48
C SER A 17 -5.34 -6.59 0.46
N ILE A 18 -5.86 -6.83 -0.74
CA ILE A 18 -7.15 -7.48 -0.99
C ILE A 18 -7.02 -8.55 -2.08
N SER A 19 -7.75 -9.64 -1.93
CA SER A 19 -7.96 -10.65 -2.95
C SER A 19 -9.44 -10.70 -3.30
N LEU A 20 -9.75 -10.54 -4.59
CA LEU A 20 -11.09 -10.57 -5.14
C LEU A 20 -11.26 -11.82 -6.00
N THR A 21 -12.31 -12.60 -5.75
CA THR A 21 -12.68 -13.77 -6.57
C THR A 21 -13.88 -13.43 -7.41
N TYR A 22 -13.75 -13.68 -8.72
CA TYR A 22 -14.81 -13.52 -9.71
C TYR A 22 -15.16 -14.85 -10.33
N GLU A 23 -16.47 -15.12 -10.43
CA GLU A 23 -17.03 -16.28 -11.12
C GLU A 23 -18.12 -15.83 -12.08
N ASN A 24 -18.02 -16.27 -13.34
CA ASN A 24 -18.97 -15.87 -14.39
C ASN A 24 -19.18 -14.34 -14.48
N GLY A 25 -18.10 -13.58 -14.33
CA GLY A 25 -18.08 -12.11 -14.37
C GLY A 25 -18.69 -11.40 -13.18
N LYS A 26 -18.94 -12.08 -12.07
CA LYS A 26 -19.51 -11.49 -10.85
C LYS A 26 -18.55 -11.62 -9.68
N LEU A 27 -18.44 -10.56 -8.88
CA LEU A 27 -17.72 -10.60 -7.62
C LEU A 27 -18.44 -11.54 -6.64
N ILE A 28 -17.77 -12.63 -6.25
CA ILE A 28 -18.33 -13.62 -5.31
C ILE A 28 -17.70 -13.53 -3.92
N ARG A 29 -16.44 -13.09 -3.82
CA ARG A 29 -15.73 -12.99 -2.54
C ARG A 29 -14.61 -11.96 -2.57
N ALA A 30 -14.43 -11.26 -1.43
CA ALA A 30 -13.30 -10.38 -1.17
C ALA A 30 -12.72 -10.69 0.21
N VAL A 31 -11.41 -10.95 0.27
CA VAL A 31 -10.70 -11.38 1.49
C VAL A 31 -9.44 -10.56 1.68
N THR A 32 -9.21 -10.11 2.93
CA THR A 32 -7.95 -9.45 3.30
C THR A 32 -6.81 -10.46 3.36
N ARG A 33 -5.58 -10.00 3.30
CA ARG A 33 -4.40 -10.89 3.40
C ARG A 33 -4.29 -11.58 4.78
N GLY A 34 -4.75 -10.91 5.86
CA GLY A 34 -4.61 -11.40 7.24
C GLY A 34 -3.16 -11.65 7.62
N ASP A 35 -2.92 -12.81 8.23
CA ASP A 35 -1.60 -13.31 8.61
C ASP A 35 -0.89 -14.10 7.47
N GLY A 36 -1.53 -14.23 6.32
CA GLY A 36 -1.06 -14.99 5.16
C GLY A 36 -1.72 -16.36 5.02
N GLU A 37 -2.31 -16.91 6.08
CA GLU A 37 -3.07 -18.15 6.09
C GLU A 37 -4.58 -17.91 6.25
N LYS A 38 -4.95 -16.95 7.10
CA LYS A 38 -6.34 -16.57 7.39
C LYS A 38 -6.53 -15.08 7.19
N GLY A 39 -7.48 -14.72 6.36
CA GLY A 39 -7.91 -13.34 6.13
C GLY A 39 -9.38 -13.16 6.49
N ASP A 40 -9.77 -11.90 6.72
CA ASP A 40 -11.15 -11.55 6.99
C ASP A 40 -11.94 -11.50 5.68
N ASP A 41 -13.15 -12.06 5.67
CA ASP A 41 -14.11 -11.86 4.58
C ASP A 41 -14.71 -10.44 4.73
N VAL A 42 -14.46 -9.61 3.75
CA VAL A 42 -14.88 -8.21 3.70
C VAL A 42 -15.72 -7.91 2.46
N THR A 43 -16.35 -8.93 1.90
CA THR A 43 -17.09 -8.87 0.63
C THR A 43 -18.13 -7.77 0.64
N ASP A 44 -18.95 -7.65 1.69
CA ASP A 44 -20.01 -6.64 1.75
C ASP A 44 -19.45 -5.22 1.80
N ASN A 45 -18.36 -5.01 2.51
CA ASN A 45 -17.68 -3.72 2.56
C ASN A 45 -17.01 -3.38 1.22
N VAL A 46 -16.37 -4.35 0.57
CA VAL A 46 -15.74 -4.16 -0.75
C VAL A 46 -16.76 -3.81 -1.82
N LYS A 47 -17.97 -4.37 -1.77
CA LYS A 47 -19.07 -4.02 -2.69
C LYS A 47 -19.46 -2.53 -2.66
N THR A 48 -19.12 -1.79 -1.61
CA THR A 48 -19.35 -0.34 -1.51
C THR A 48 -18.29 0.51 -2.22
N ILE A 49 -17.16 -0.08 -2.60
CA ILE A 49 -16.06 0.61 -3.26
C ILE A 49 -16.37 0.76 -4.75
N ARG A 50 -16.65 1.99 -5.18
CA ARG A 50 -17.15 2.28 -6.55
C ARG A 50 -16.20 1.87 -7.67
N THR A 51 -14.90 1.82 -7.41
CA THR A 51 -13.88 1.43 -8.40
C THR A 51 -13.68 -0.08 -8.52
N ILE A 52 -14.37 -0.88 -7.71
CA ILE A 52 -14.38 -2.33 -7.81
C ILE A 52 -15.69 -2.75 -8.54
N PRO A 53 -15.60 -3.35 -9.74
CA PRO A 53 -16.77 -3.75 -10.47
C PRO A 53 -17.45 -4.94 -9.80
N LEU A 54 -18.79 -4.88 -9.66
CA LEU A 54 -19.59 -6.01 -9.17
C LEU A 54 -19.88 -7.01 -10.31
N VAL A 55 -19.97 -6.50 -11.53
CA VAL A 55 -20.19 -7.25 -12.77
C VAL A 55 -19.18 -6.77 -13.81
N LEU A 56 -18.52 -7.71 -14.45
CA LEU A 56 -17.51 -7.44 -15.47
C LEU A 56 -18.12 -7.29 -16.86
N HIS A 57 -17.35 -6.67 -17.76
CA HIS A 57 -17.67 -6.49 -19.17
C HIS A 57 -16.61 -7.16 -20.05
N GLY A 58 -16.99 -7.52 -21.28
CA GLY A 58 -16.07 -8.08 -22.25
C GLY A 58 -15.83 -9.58 -22.09
N ASP A 59 -14.67 -10.04 -22.53
CA ASP A 59 -14.28 -11.44 -22.57
C ASP A 59 -13.31 -11.75 -21.43
N TYR A 60 -13.82 -12.33 -20.37
CA TYR A 60 -13.11 -12.63 -19.13
C TYR A 60 -13.12 -14.14 -18.84
N PRO A 61 -12.11 -14.67 -18.08
CA PRO A 61 -12.12 -16.06 -17.63
C PRO A 61 -13.34 -16.39 -16.76
N GLN A 62 -13.82 -17.63 -16.82
CA GLN A 62 -14.96 -18.07 -16.03
C GLN A 62 -14.74 -17.93 -14.52
N LEU A 63 -13.55 -18.29 -14.06
CA LEU A 63 -13.13 -18.22 -12.66
C LEU A 63 -11.71 -17.66 -12.57
N PHE A 64 -11.53 -16.62 -11.79
CA PHE A 64 -10.20 -16.06 -11.50
C PHE A 64 -10.17 -15.29 -10.19
N GLU A 65 -8.99 -15.04 -9.71
CA GLU A 65 -8.68 -14.17 -8.59
C GLU A 65 -7.89 -12.96 -9.09
N ILE A 66 -8.19 -11.79 -8.58
CA ILE A 66 -7.39 -10.58 -8.82
C ILE A 66 -7.05 -9.93 -7.49
N ARG A 67 -5.77 -9.63 -7.30
CA ARG A 67 -5.26 -9.00 -6.08
C ARG A 67 -4.93 -7.55 -6.33
N GLY A 68 -5.04 -6.77 -5.27
CA GLY A 68 -4.74 -5.36 -5.30
C GLY A 68 -4.61 -4.76 -3.92
N GLU A 69 -4.70 -3.44 -3.90
CA GLU A 69 -4.59 -2.62 -2.69
C GLU A 69 -5.83 -1.76 -2.54
N ILE A 70 -6.46 -1.84 -1.37
CA ILE A 70 -7.51 -0.90 -0.96
C ILE A 70 -6.82 0.31 -0.33
N LEU A 71 -7.20 1.48 -0.76
CA LEU A 71 -6.54 2.74 -0.45
C LEU A 71 -7.54 3.78 0.04
N MET A 72 -7.09 4.68 0.87
CA MET A 72 -7.81 5.92 1.16
C MET A 72 -7.06 7.07 0.46
N PRO A 73 -7.69 7.77 -0.50
CA PRO A 73 -7.09 8.94 -1.12
C PRO A 73 -6.70 10.01 -0.08
N TRP A 74 -5.63 10.76 -0.33
CA TRP A 74 -5.14 11.80 0.58
C TRP A 74 -6.22 12.83 0.92
N GLU A 75 -6.98 13.28 -0.07
CA GLU A 75 -8.06 14.24 0.13
C GLU A 75 -9.12 13.74 1.12
N VAL A 76 -9.52 12.46 0.98
CA VAL A 76 -10.49 11.82 1.89
C VAL A 76 -9.91 11.65 3.29
N PHE A 77 -8.65 11.24 3.39
CA PHE A 77 -7.94 11.11 4.67
C PHE A 77 -7.89 12.43 5.44
N GLU A 78 -7.54 13.52 4.75
CA GLU A 78 -7.47 14.86 5.35
C GLU A 78 -8.85 15.35 5.78
N GLU A 79 -9.89 15.12 4.98
CA GLU A 79 -11.28 15.48 5.31
C GLU A 79 -11.74 14.74 6.58
N LEU A 80 -11.56 13.44 6.65
CA LEU A 80 -11.92 12.62 7.80
C LEU A 80 -11.16 13.03 9.08
N ASN A 81 -9.89 13.37 8.97
CA ASN A 81 -9.11 13.83 10.10
C ASN A 81 -9.56 15.22 10.59
N ARG A 82 -9.95 16.13 9.70
CA ARG A 82 -10.56 17.41 10.09
C ARG A 82 -11.88 17.21 10.84
N GLU A 83 -12.73 16.28 10.38
CA GLU A 83 -13.97 15.95 11.08
C GLU A 83 -13.72 15.37 12.48
N LYS A 84 -12.73 14.48 12.60
CA LYS A 84 -12.34 13.91 13.89
C LYS A 84 -11.78 14.95 14.85
N GLU A 85 -10.95 15.85 14.36
CA GLU A 85 -10.42 16.96 15.15
C GLU A 85 -11.54 17.88 15.68
N ALA A 86 -12.53 18.20 14.83
CA ALA A 86 -13.70 19.01 15.23
C ALA A 86 -14.57 18.30 16.30
N ARG A 87 -14.51 16.96 16.39
CA ARG A 87 -15.23 16.16 17.40
C ARG A 87 -14.35 15.76 18.59
N GLU A 88 -13.11 16.26 18.65
CA GLU A 88 -12.13 15.88 19.68
C GLU A 88 -11.83 14.38 19.72
N GLU A 89 -11.97 13.69 18.57
CA GLU A 89 -11.68 12.26 18.42
C GLU A 89 -10.22 12.04 18.03
N PRO A 90 -9.63 10.86 18.38
CA PRO A 90 -8.29 10.49 17.94
C PRO A 90 -8.18 10.46 16.41
N LEU A 91 -7.17 11.12 15.87
CA LEU A 91 -6.92 11.17 14.43
C LEU A 91 -6.38 9.83 13.90
N PHE A 92 -6.65 9.55 12.64
CA PHE A 92 -5.96 8.49 11.93
C PHE A 92 -4.47 8.84 11.74
N ALA A 93 -3.60 7.87 11.98
CA ALA A 93 -2.15 8.07 11.89
C ALA A 93 -1.67 8.25 10.43
N ASN A 94 -2.27 7.51 9.50
CA ASN A 94 -1.92 7.53 8.08
C ASN A 94 -3.07 6.95 7.23
N PRO A 95 -3.07 7.17 5.89
CA PRO A 95 -4.10 6.65 5.00
C PRO A 95 -4.22 5.12 5.01
N ARG A 96 -3.12 4.38 5.14
CA ARG A 96 -3.12 2.92 5.21
C ARG A 96 -3.91 2.41 6.42
N ASN A 97 -3.63 2.94 7.60
CA ASN A 97 -4.36 2.55 8.82
C ASN A 97 -5.84 2.95 8.75
N ALA A 98 -6.13 4.12 8.19
CA ALA A 98 -7.49 4.58 7.97
C ALA A 98 -8.26 3.67 7.00
N ALA A 99 -7.65 3.25 5.90
CA ALA A 99 -8.24 2.31 4.94
C ALA A 99 -8.47 0.93 5.57
N SER A 100 -7.46 0.37 6.23
CA SER A 100 -7.55 -0.95 6.89
C SER A 100 -8.63 -0.97 7.96
N GLY A 101 -8.67 0.04 8.83
CA GLY A 101 -9.68 0.16 9.87
C GLY A 101 -11.09 0.33 9.29
N THR A 102 -11.24 1.12 8.23
CA THR A 102 -12.53 1.31 7.56
C THR A 102 -13.04 0.02 6.93
N LEU A 103 -12.16 -0.73 6.25
CA LEU A 103 -12.55 -1.96 5.54
C LEU A 103 -13.10 -3.04 6.48
N LYS A 104 -12.74 -3.00 7.76
CA LYS A 104 -13.17 -3.96 8.79
C LYS A 104 -14.36 -3.51 9.63
N LEU A 105 -14.97 -2.36 9.33
CA LEU A 105 -16.17 -1.91 10.01
C LEU A 105 -17.37 -2.83 9.74
N GLN A 106 -18.21 -3.03 10.74
CA GLN A 106 -19.42 -3.85 10.59
C GLN A 106 -20.51 -3.16 9.78
N ASN A 107 -20.52 -1.83 9.76
CA ASN A 107 -21.55 -1.05 9.06
C ASN A 107 -21.01 -0.62 7.67
N SER A 108 -21.48 -1.30 6.63
CA SER A 108 -21.11 -1.01 5.25
C SER A 108 -21.54 0.37 4.73
N ALA A 109 -22.56 0.99 5.33
CA ALA A 109 -22.95 2.35 4.99
C ALA A 109 -21.87 3.38 5.43
N ILE A 110 -21.22 3.15 6.58
CA ILE A 110 -20.08 3.97 7.01
C ILE A 110 -18.89 3.74 6.08
N VAL A 111 -18.62 2.49 5.69
CA VAL A 111 -17.55 2.18 4.72
C VAL A 111 -17.79 2.94 3.40
N ALA A 112 -19.02 2.90 2.88
CA ALA A 112 -19.40 3.61 1.66
C ALA A 112 -19.14 5.13 1.76
N SER A 113 -19.44 5.74 2.91
CA SER A 113 -19.23 7.17 3.14
C SER A 113 -17.76 7.60 3.12
N ARG A 114 -16.84 6.67 3.41
CA ARG A 114 -15.39 6.95 3.48
C ARG A 114 -14.66 6.83 2.14
N LYS A 115 -15.39 6.64 1.04
CA LYS A 115 -14.90 6.75 -0.34
C LYS A 115 -13.53 6.07 -0.57
N LEU A 116 -13.39 4.81 -0.14
CA LEU A 116 -12.20 4.01 -0.41
C LEU A 116 -12.01 3.81 -1.91
N ASP A 117 -10.77 3.62 -2.32
CA ASP A 117 -10.37 3.34 -3.69
C ASP A 117 -9.58 2.02 -3.75
N ALA A 118 -9.38 1.48 -4.95
CA ALA A 118 -8.65 0.24 -5.16
C ALA A 118 -7.86 0.27 -6.45
N TYR A 119 -6.60 -0.19 -6.39
CA TYR A 119 -5.81 -0.52 -7.57
C TYR A 119 -5.52 -2.01 -7.59
N LEU A 120 -5.85 -2.69 -8.70
CA LEU A 120 -5.60 -4.11 -8.88
C LEU A 120 -4.30 -4.28 -9.67
N TYR A 121 -3.45 -5.22 -9.21
CA TYR A 121 -2.09 -5.35 -9.74
C TYR A 121 -1.63 -6.79 -9.98
N TYR A 122 -2.46 -7.79 -9.72
CA TYR A 122 -2.06 -9.17 -9.92
C TYR A 122 -3.24 -10.07 -10.25
N LEU A 123 -3.24 -10.64 -11.46
CA LEU A 123 -4.27 -11.55 -11.96
C LEU A 123 -3.80 -13.00 -11.82
N LEU A 124 -4.64 -13.84 -11.24
CA LEU A 124 -4.39 -15.26 -11.02
C LEU A 124 -5.56 -16.09 -11.56
N GLY A 125 -5.25 -17.20 -12.20
CA GLY A 125 -6.23 -18.12 -12.73
C GLY A 125 -5.56 -19.21 -13.57
N GLU A 126 -6.31 -20.25 -13.89
CA GLU A 126 -5.82 -21.33 -14.74
C GLU A 126 -5.80 -20.92 -16.22
N GLU A 127 -6.80 -20.14 -16.64
CA GLU A 127 -7.00 -19.69 -18.02
C GLU A 127 -6.82 -18.17 -18.11
N LEU A 128 -5.56 -17.70 -18.09
CA LEU A 128 -5.28 -16.27 -18.29
C LEU A 128 -5.17 -15.93 -19.77
N PRO A 129 -5.63 -14.74 -20.20
CA PRO A 129 -5.72 -14.39 -21.62
C PRO A 129 -4.36 -14.22 -22.31
N CYS A 130 -3.31 -13.87 -21.57
CA CYS A 130 -1.97 -13.59 -22.11
C CYS A 130 -0.88 -14.22 -21.26
N ASP A 131 0.31 -14.45 -21.85
CA ASP A 131 1.50 -14.82 -21.08
C ASP A 131 2.10 -13.62 -20.32
N GLY A 132 1.91 -12.40 -20.79
CA GLY A 132 2.45 -11.20 -20.15
C GLY A 132 1.60 -10.70 -18.97
N HIS A 133 2.26 -10.46 -17.84
CA HIS A 133 1.63 -9.84 -16.68
C HIS A 133 1.04 -8.45 -16.99
N TYR A 134 1.80 -7.61 -17.68
CA TYR A 134 1.33 -6.29 -18.13
C TYR A 134 0.09 -6.41 -19.03
N GLU A 135 0.14 -7.29 -20.02
CA GLU A 135 -0.94 -7.51 -20.99
C GLU A 135 -2.20 -8.05 -20.29
N ASN A 136 -2.06 -8.94 -19.32
CA ASN A 136 -3.17 -9.45 -18.51
C ASN A 136 -3.86 -8.32 -17.72
N LEU A 137 -3.10 -7.40 -17.15
CA LEU A 137 -3.68 -6.27 -16.44
C LEU A 137 -4.34 -5.26 -17.38
N GLN A 138 -3.82 -5.07 -18.60
CA GLN A 138 -4.53 -4.27 -19.64
C GLN A 138 -5.86 -4.92 -20.03
N LYS A 139 -5.94 -6.25 -20.11
CA LYS A 139 -7.21 -6.97 -20.29
C LYS A 139 -8.14 -6.77 -19.09
N ALA A 140 -7.63 -6.87 -17.89
CA ALA A 140 -8.40 -6.62 -16.67
C ALA A 140 -9.01 -5.19 -16.64
N ALA A 141 -8.26 -4.19 -17.10
CA ALA A 141 -8.79 -2.82 -17.26
C ALA A 141 -10.00 -2.77 -18.22
N GLN A 142 -9.97 -3.54 -19.33
CA GLN A 142 -11.09 -3.63 -20.26
C GLN A 142 -12.33 -4.30 -19.64
N TRP A 143 -12.14 -5.17 -18.63
CA TRP A 143 -13.26 -5.79 -17.90
C TRP A 143 -13.91 -4.86 -16.87
N GLY A 144 -13.30 -3.71 -16.58
CA GLY A 144 -13.80 -2.70 -15.67
C GLY A 144 -12.98 -2.50 -14.39
N PHE A 145 -11.87 -3.22 -14.23
CA PHE A 145 -10.97 -3.01 -13.08
C PHE A 145 -10.16 -1.72 -13.20
N LYS A 146 -9.94 -1.07 -12.06
CA LYS A 146 -9.02 0.06 -11.99
C LYS A 146 -7.58 -0.47 -11.91
N ILE A 147 -6.87 -0.32 -13.00
CA ILE A 147 -5.45 -0.66 -13.15
C ILE A 147 -4.66 0.65 -13.24
N SER A 148 -3.47 0.68 -12.65
CA SER A 148 -2.61 1.86 -12.70
C SER A 148 -2.18 2.20 -14.13
N ASP A 149 -2.34 3.45 -14.53
CA ASP A 149 -1.81 3.97 -15.79
C ASP A 149 -0.29 4.18 -15.77
N HIS A 150 0.31 4.04 -14.59
CA HIS A 150 1.74 4.30 -14.38
C HIS A 150 2.62 3.06 -14.51
N MET A 151 2.04 1.91 -14.81
CA MET A 151 2.81 0.69 -15.12
C MET A 151 3.62 0.88 -16.41
N LYS A 152 4.81 0.32 -16.42
CA LYS A 152 5.69 0.36 -17.60
C LYS A 152 6.39 -0.97 -17.82
N LYS A 153 6.43 -1.46 -19.08
CA LYS A 153 7.34 -2.51 -19.50
C LYS A 153 8.71 -1.92 -19.80
N CYS A 154 9.73 -2.45 -19.17
CA CYS A 154 11.12 -2.05 -19.32
C CYS A 154 11.91 -3.16 -20.00
N HIS A 155 12.71 -2.79 -20.99
CA HIS A 155 13.54 -3.71 -21.78
C HIS A 155 15.04 -3.61 -21.42
N SER A 156 15.38 -2.70 -20.51
CA SER A 156 16.73 -2.50 -20.02
C SER A 156 16.77 -2.07 -18.55
N LEU A 157 17.92 -2.26 -17.92
CA LEU A 157 18.14 -1.75 -16.55
C LEU A 157 18.07 -0.22 -16.50
N GLN A 158 18.50 0.46 -17.55
CA GLN A 158 18.42 1.92 -17.61
C GLN A 158 16.97 2.40 -17.55
N GLU A 159 16.05 1.77 -18.29
CA GLU A 159 14.62 2.10 -18.22
C GLU A 159 14.02 1.84 -16.83
N VAL A 160 14.47 0.79 -16.13
CA VAL A 160 14.07 0.51 -14.74
C VAL A 160 14.54 1.62 -13.80
N PHE A 161 15.81 2.03 -13.89
CA PHE A 161 16.35 3.11 -13.06
C PHE A 161 15.68 4.45 -13.36
N ASP A 162 15.40 4.76 -14.62
CA ASP A 162 14.69 5.98 -15.02
C ASP A 162 13.27 6.01 -14.41
N TYR A 163 12.59 4.87 -14.41
CA TYR A 163 11.26 4.73 -13.76
C TYR A 163 11.34 4.97 -12.25
N ILE A 164 12.34 4.38 -11.57
CA ILE A 164 12.55 4.55 -10.13
C ILE A 164 12.84 6.02 -9.81
N HIS A 165 13.78 6.66 -10.54
CA HIS A 165 14.13 8.06 -10.29
C HIS A 165 12.95 9.01 -10.51
N TYR A 166 12.17 8.79 -11.56
CA TYR A 166 10.98 9.59 -11.84
C TYR A 166 9.98 9.54 -10.67
N TRP A 167 9.63 8.33 -10.23
CA TRP A 167 8.64 8.16 -9.16
C TRP A 167 9.14 8.47 -7.76
N ASP A 168 10.44 8.41 -7.52
CA ASP A 168 11.01 8.88 -6.25
C ASP A 168 10.68 10.35 -5.98
N THR A 169 10.58 11.15 -7.04
CA THR A 169 10.20 12.57 -6.97
C THR A 169 8.70 12.79 -7.15
N GLU A 170 8.09 12.20 -8.18
CA GLU A 170 6.71 12.49 -8.61
C GLU A 170 5.64 11.81 -7.74
N ARG A 171 5.98 10.79 -6.96
CA ARG A 171 5.03 10.08 -6.06
C ARG A 171 4.24 11.01 -5.13
N LYS A 172 4.83 12.11 -4.69
CA LYS A 172 4.18 13.10 -3.82
C LYS A 172 2.98 13.80 -4.47
N ASN A 173 2.90 13.78 -5.81
CA ASN A 173 1.81 14.37 -6.58
C ASN A 173 0.67 13.36 -6.83
N LEU A 174 0.82 12.10 -6.41
CA LEU A 174 -0.21 11.08 -6.55
C LEU A 174 -1.36 11.30 -5.56
N PRO A 175 -2.60 10.98 -5.94
CA PRO A 175 -3.76 11.10 -5.06
C PRO A 175 -3.79 10.08 -3.92
N VAL A 176 -2.91 9.08 -3.95
CA VAL A 176 -2.82 7.97 -3.00
C VAL A 176 -1.38 7.77 -2.54
N ALA A 177 -1.21 7.17 -1.36
CA ALA A 177 0.11 6.87 -0.81
C ALA A 177 0.81 5.72 -1.55
N THR A 178 2.11 5.89 -1.80
CA THR A 178 3.00 4.86 -2.34
C THR A 178 4.28 4.83 -1.50
N ASP A 179 4.89 3.67 -1.33
CA ASP A 179 6.11 3.51 -0.53
C ASP A 179 7.30 2.92 -1.31
N GLY A 180 7.11 2.66 -2.60
CA GLY A 180 8.15 2.08 -3.43
C GLY A 180 7.69 1.74 -4.84
N ILE A 181 8.47 0.86 -5.45
CA ILE A 181 8.28 0.30 -6.78
C ILE A 181 8.31 -1.22 -6.65
N VAL A 182 7.48 -1.92 -7.41
CA VAL A 182 7.56 -3.36 -7.59
C VAL A 182 8.01 -3.66 -9.01
N LEU A 183 9.02 -4.49 -9.14
CA LEU A 183 9.57 -4.95 -10.41
C LEU A 183 9.25 -6.43 -10.56
N LYS A 184 8.64 -6.81 -11.67
CA LYS A 184 8.25 -8.20 -11.95
C LYS A 184 8.74 -8.61 -13.34
N VAL A 185 9.24 -9.82 -13.48
CA VAL A 185 9.43 -10.42 -14.80
C VAL A 185 8.07 -10.54 -15.48
N ASN A 186 7.94 -10.02 -16.69
CA ASN A 186 6.64 -9.88 -17.34
C ASN A 186 6.03 -11.20 -17.80
N SER A 187 6.83 -12.13 -18.37
CA SER A 187 6.33 -13.42 -18.86
C SER A 187 5.96 -14.35 -17.71
N LEU A 188 4.71 -14.84 -17.69
CA LEU A 188 4.23 -15.81 -16.71
C LEU A 188 4.96 -17.16 -16.83
N LYS A 189 5.32 -17.56 -18.04
CA LYS A 189 6.15 -18.75 -18.28
C LYS A 189 7.52 -18.60 -17.61
N GLN A 190 8.16 -17.44 -17.75
CA GLN A 190 9.45 -17.16 -17.10
C GLN A 190 9.30 -17.06 -15.58
N GLN A 191 8.21 -16.46 -15.07
CA GLN A 191 7.91 -16.44 -13.64
C GLN A 191 7.82 -17.88 -13.07
N LYS A 192 7.12 -18.77 -13.78
CA LYS A 192 6.98 -20.18 -13.39
C LYS A 192 8.33 -20.90 -13.38
N ASN A 193 9.19 -20.66 -14.37
CA ASN A 193 10.53 -21.23 -14.45
C ASN A 193 11.46 -20.74 -13.32
N LEU A 194 11.38 -19.47 -12.95
CA LEU A 194 12.14 -18.90 -11.84
C LEU A 194 11.65 -19.41 -10.47
N GLY A 195 10.34 -19.60 -10.34
CA GLY A 195 9.70 -20.16 -9.15
C GLY A 195 9.81 -19.27 -7.91
N PHE A 196 9.81 -19.93 -6.76
CA PHE A 196 9.75 -19.29 -5.45
C PHE A 196 10.90 -19.76 -4.55
N THR A 197 11.27 -18.91 -3.60
CA THR A 197 11.98 -19.32 -2.39
C THR A 197 10.95 -19.73 -1.33
N ALA A 198 11.39 -20.18 -0.15
CA ALA A 198 10.49 -20.46 0.96
C ALA A 198 9.65 -19.22 1.41
N LYS A 199 10.10 -18.01 1.11
CA LYS A 199 9.49 -16.76 1.61
C LYS A 199 8.95 -15.81 0.53
N SER A 200 9.45 -15.91 -0.71
CA SER A 200 9.16 -14.92 -1.75
C SER A 200 9.32 -15.45 -3.17
N PRO A 201 8.66 -14.86 -4.17
CA PRO A 201 8.92 -15.17 -5.56
C PRO A 201 10.33 -14.74 -5.97
N ARG A 202 10.95 -15.50 -6.88
CA ARG A 202 12.27 -15.15 -7.46
C ARG A 202 12.16 -14.18 -8.65
N TRP A 203 10.95 -13.95 -9.12
CA TRP A 203 10.63 -13.14 -10.29
C TRP A 203 10.09 -11.74 -9.97
N ALA A 204 10.02 -11.40 -8.69
CA ALA A 204 9.57 -10.09 -8.24
C ALA A 204 10.49 -9.54 -7.15
N ILE A 205 10.71 -8.23 -7.18
CA ILE A 205 11.46 -7.49 -6.17
C ILE A 205 10.76 -6.17 -5.86
N ALA A 206 10.73 -5.80 -4.58
CA ALA A 206 10.27 -4.49 -4.15
C ALA A 206 11.46 -3.58 -3.87
N TYR A 207 11.45 -2.41 -4.49
CA TYR A 207 12.34 -1.30 -4.16
C TYR A 207 11.55 -0.31 -3.30
N LYS A 208 11.99 -0.08 -2.08
CA LYS A 208 11.37 0.92 -1.20
C LYS A 208 12.05 2.26 -1.37
N PHE A 209 11.24 3.32 -1.54
CA PHE A 209 11.76 4.67 -1.51
C PHE A 209 12.40 4.97 -0.16
N GLN A 210 13.36 5.87 -0.16
CA GLN A 210 13.91 6.39 1.08
C GLN A 210 12.78 7.05 1.88
N ALA A 211 12.71 6.75 3.19
CA ALA A 211 11.76 7.41 4.06
C ALA A 211 11.99 8.92 4.04
N GLU A 212 10.91 9.69 3.93
CA GLU A 212 11.02 11.14 4.08
C GLU A 212 11.49 11.47 5.49
N ARG A 213 12.39 12.44 5.59
CA ARG A 213 12.91 12.96 6.84
C ARG A 213 12.54 14.42 6.99
N ALA A 214 12.16 14.81 8.19
CA ALA A 214 11.95 16.20 8.53
C ALA A 214 12.81 16.58 9.73
N LEU A 215 13.43 17.75 9.65
CA LEU A 215 14.24 18.29 10.75
C LEU A 215 13.32 19.04 11.72
N THR A 216 13.39 18.69 12.99
CA THR A 216 12.61 19.34 14.06
C THR A 216 13.35 19.34 15.37
N ARG A 217 12.84 20.07 16.37
CA ARG A 217 13.47 20.16 17.70
C ARG A 217 12.86 19.15 18.66
N LEU A 218 13.74 18.47 19.43
CA LEU A 218 13.34 17.64 20.57
C LEU A 218 13.06 18.52 21.80
N ASN A 219 11.80 18.65 22.18
CA ASN A 219 11.38 19.51 23.30
C ASN A 219 11.43 18.80 24.65
N LYS A 220 11.05 17.53 24.70
CA LYS A 220 11.10 16.67 25.89
C LYS A 220 10.96 15.20 25.53
N VAL A 221 11.37 14.33 26.43
CA VAL A 221 11.09 12.90 26.36
C VAL A 221 10.04 12.55 27.42
N THR A 222 8.99 11.84 27.01
CA THR A 222 7.96 11.27 27.88
C THR A 222 7.97 9.77 27.76
N TYR A 223 7.41 9.07 28.73
CA TYR A 223 7.39 7.63 28.75
C TYR A 223 5.94 7.13 28.70
N GLN A 224 5.68 6.12 27.87
CA GLN A 224 4.40 5.46 27.76
C GLN A 224 4.53 4.00 28.20
N VAL A 225 3.56 3.53 28.99
CA VAL A 225 3.50 2.14 29.42
C VAL A 225 2.55 1.38 28.50
N GLY A 226 3.07 0.38 27.79
CA GLY A 226 2.27 -0.50 26.93
C GLY A 226 1.45 -1.52 27.73
N ARG A 227 0.54 -2.23 27.07
CA ARG A 227 -0.32 -3.27 27.68
C ARG A 227 0.46 -4.40 28.36
N THR A 228 1.66 -4.66 27.90
CA THR A 228 2.58 -5.69 28.45
C THR A 228 3.44 -5.18 29.59
N GLY A 229 3.29 -3.92 30.02
CA GLY A 229 4.11 -3.27 31.00
C GLY A 229 5.45 -2.69 30.46
N ALA A 230 5.71 -2.86 29.17
CA ALA A 230 6.91 -2.27 28.55
C ALA A 230 6.82 -0.74 28.55
N VAL A 231 7.91 -0.10 28.99
CA VAL A 231 8.04 1.37 29.01
C VAL A 231 8.73 1.83 27.73
N THR A 232 8.03 2.62 26.92
CA THR A 232 8.55 3.16 25.66
C THR A 232 8.79 4.66 25.80
N PRO A 233 10.02 5.16 25.57
CA PRO A 233 10.29 6.58 25.53
C PRO A 233 9.74 7.19 24.23
N VAL A 234 9.18 8.40 24.35
CA VAL A 234 8.56 9.15 23.26
C VAL A 234 9.14 10.56 23.20
N ALA A 235 9.73 10.89 22.07
CA ALA A 235 10.15 12.25 21.76
C ALA A 235 8.93 13.14 21.51
N ASN A 236 8.85 14.28 22.20
CA ASN A 236 7.90 15.35 21.92
C ASN A 236 8.66 16.41 21.12
N LEU A 237 8.15 16.72 19.94
CA LEU A 237 8.83 17.49 18.92
C LEU A 237 8.06 18.80 18.64
N ASP A 238 8.78 19.81 18.14
CA ASP A 238 8.09 20.90 17.45
C ASP A 238 7.27 20.31 16.27
N PRO A 239 6.04 20.78 16.05
CA PRO A 239 5.21 20.26 14.96
C PRO A 239 5.93 20.44 13.63
N VAL A 240 6.07 19.34 12.86
CA VAL A 240 6.72 19.34 11.55
C VAL A 240 5.91 18.54 10.55
N GLN A 241 5.85 19.04 9.33
CA GLN A 241 5.18 18.35 8.24
C GLN A 241 6.06 17.20 7.73
N LEU A 242 5.48 16.00 7.66
CA LEU A 242 6.15 14.80 7.18
C LEU A 242 5.15 13.87 6.50
N SER A 243 5.37 13.56 5.23
CA SER A 243 4.52 12.67 4.42
C SER A 243 3.02 13.01 4.52
N GLY A 244 2.67 14.27 4.32
CA GLY A 244 1.29 14.76 4.33
C GLY A 244 0.62 14.85 5.72
N THR A 245 1.36 14.61 6.80
CA THR A 245 0.85 14.70 8.18
C THR A 245 1.72 15.63 9.02
N ILE A 246 1.14 16.22 10.07
CA ILE A 246 1.90 16.99 11.06
C ILE A 246 2.32 16.05 12.18
N VAL A 247 3.62 15.85 12.33
CA VAL A 247 4.22 15.01 13.37
C VAL A 247 4.62 15.88 14.55
N LYS A 248 4.17 15.49 15.75
CA LYS A 248 4.46 16.16 17.03
C LYS A 248 5.17 15.23 18.01
N ARG A 249 5.15 13.92 17.75
CA ARG A 249 5.76 12.89 18.61
C ARG A 249 6.34 11.77 17.77
N ALA A 250 7.44 11.19 18.26
CA ALA A 250 8.07 10.03 17.65
C ALA A 250 8.50 9.01 18.72
N SER A 251 8.40 7.73 18.41
CA SER A 251 8.91 6.68 19.29
C SER A 251 10.43 6.70 19.30
N LEU A 252 11.02 6.60 20.47
CA LEU A 252 12.46 6.36 20.66
C LEU A 252 12.76 4.88 20.93
N HIS A 253 11.75 4.03 20.86
CA HIS A 253 11.78 2.58 21.01
C HIS A 253 12.25 2.11 22.40
N ASN A 254 13.47 2.40 22.80
CA ASN A 254 14.08 2.01 24.10
C ASN A 254 15.20 2.96 24.52
N ALA A 255 15.78 2.73 25.71
CA ALA A 255 16.84 3.54 26.25
C ALA A 255 18.14 3.47 25.42
N ASP A 256 18.45 2.30 24.85
CA ASP A 256 19.67 2.09 24.07
C ASP A 256 19.71 2.99 22.83
N ILE A 257 18.55 3.29 22.22
CA ILE A 257 18.44 4.22 21.09
C ILE A 257 18.77 5.65 21.54
N ILE A 258 18.29 6.07 22.71
CA ILE A 258 18.57 7.40 23.25
C ILE A 258 20.07 7.56 23.52
N GLU A 259 20.70 6.57 24.16
CA GLU A 259 22.13 6.54 24.44
C GLU A 259 22.96 6.48 23.14
N GLY A 260 22.58 5.59 22.21
CA GLY A 260 23.30 5.42 20.95
C GLY A 260 23.28 6.64 20.04
N LEU A 261 22.23 7.45 20.13
CA LEU A 261 22.09 8.73 19.41
C LEU A 261 22.61 9.93 20.20
N ASP A 262 23.01 9.74 21.47
CA ASP A 262 23.43 10.81 22.38
C ASP A 262 22.43 11.97 22.42
N LEU A 263 21.12 11.63 22.56
CA LEU A 263 20.03 12.58 22.45
C LEU A 263 19.86 13.44 23.72
N HIS A 264 19.80 14.76 23.50
CA HIS A 264 19.54 15.74 24.56
C HIS A 264 18.31 16.60 24.23
N VAL A 265 17.58 17.00 25.24
CA VAL A 265 16.48 17.95 25.10
C VAL A 265 17.02 19.27 24.54
N GLY A 266 16.38 19.76 23.48
CA GLY A 266 16.81 20.93 22.73
C GLY A 266 17.52 20.63 21.42
N ASP A 267 17.91 19.38 21.19
CA ASP A 267 18.58 18.95 19.96
C ASP A 267 17.67 19.10 18.73
N MET A 268 18.33 19.37 17.61
CA MET A 268 17.72 19.24 16.29
C MET A 268 17.85 17.80 15.82
N VAL A 269 16.71 17.17 15.55
CA VAL A 269 16.63 15.76 15.20
C VAL A 269 15.91 15.56 13.87
N TYR A 270 16.33 14.55 13.13
CA TYR A 270 15.57 14.08 11.98
C TYR A 270 14.54 13.06 12.44
N VAL A 271 13.28 13.31 12.09
CA VAL A 271 12.20 12.34 12.26
C VAL A 271 11.87 11.70 10.92
N GLU A 272 11.76 10.38 10.94
CA GLU A 272 11.35 9.56 9.80
C GLU A 272 9.99 8.93 10.07
N LYS A 273 9.22 8.68 9.01
CA LYS A 273 8.01 7.88 9.12
C LYS A 273 8.41 6.41 9.11
N GLY A 274 8.27 5.75 10.25
CA GLY A 274 8.40 4.30 10.35
C GLY A 274 7.25 3.59 9.61
N GLY A 275 7.55 2.48 8.96
CA GLY A 275 6.57 1.63 8.26
C GLY A 275 5.61 0.91 9.21
#